data_192272f67e90120ec881a2ca43bac9cd
#
_entry.id   192272f67e90120ec881a2ca43bac9cd
#
_cell.length_a   1.000
_cell.length_b   1.000
_cell.length_c   1.000
_cell.angle_alpha   90.00
_cell.angle_beta   90.00
_cell.angle_gamma   90.00
#
_symmetry.space_group_name_H-M   'P 1'
#
loop_
_entity.id
_entity.type
_entity.pdbx_description
1 polymer ?
#
loop_
_entity_poly.entity_id
_entity_poly.type
_entity_poly.pdbx_seq_one_letter_code
_entity_poly.pdbx_strand_id
1 'polypeptide(L)'
;RDVAPSRGLGDVYKRQVAKRAAEESMVLLKNENHVLPLDKEKTEKIVVLGVLGDTENIGDHGSSKVHPYYTVTPFKGLMKKMPKAQILYNDGSDLERAKELAADADAVVIVAGYIHSDEGEYLADRSDIAGMGGDRASMRLHQRDIDLIHGVKGVNPNTVVSIIGSSAILIDEWEKDVPAIIFSFYSGMEGGNVLADILFGDVCPSGKLPYTVALSEDSYPDFDPDCTYAEYEYYHGYCKMDKENIPV
;
A
#
# COMPACT_ATOMS: atom_id res chain seq x y z
N ARG A 1 -23.38 -3.80 -25.50
CA ARG A 1 -24.43 -2.93 -24.90
C ARG A 1 -23.72 -1.65 -24.46
N ASP A 2 -23.92 -0.60 -25.24
CA ASP A 2 -23.44 0.73 -24.89
C ASP A 2 -24.18 1.19 -23.64
N VAL A 3 -23.50 1.12 -22.49
CA VAL A 3 -23.96 1.82 -21.32
C VAL A 3 -23.61 3.27 -21.54
N ALA A 4 -24.61 4.09 -21.86
CA ALA A 4 -24.43 5.53 -21.92
C ALA A 4 -23.75 6.00 -20.63
N PRO A 5 -22.68 6.82 -20.71
CA PRO A 5 -22.02 7.32 -19.53
C PRO A 5 -23.03 8.15 -18.75
N SER A 6 -23.44 7.68 -17.59
CA SER A 6 -24.27 8.43 -16.65
C SER A 6 -23.44 9.57 -16.06
N ARG A 7 -23.19 10.62 -16.83
CA ARG A 7 -22.57 11.85 -16.35
C ARG A 7 -23.60 12.63 -15.52
N GLY A 8 -23.76 12.23 -14.26
CA GLY A 8 -24.74 12.83 -13.39
C GLY A 8 -24.42 12.64 -11.91
N LEU A 9 -25.36 12.98 -11.05
CA LEU A 9 -25.27 12.85 -9.59
C LEU A 9 -24.83 11.46 -9.14
N GLY A 10 -25.17 10.39 -9.91
CA GLY A 10 -24.76 9.03 -9.62
C GLY A 10 -23.23 8.82 -9.67
N ASP A 11 -22.52 9.48 -10.58
CA ASP A 11 -21.06 9.36 -10.68
C ASP A 11 -20.37 10.11 -9.53
N VAL A 12 -20.91 11.26 -9.15
CA VAL A 12 -20.42 12.01 -7.97
C VAL A 12 -20.60 11.16 -6.71
N TYR A 13 -21.76 10.57 -6.54
CA TYR A 13 -22.05 9.69 -5.40
C TYR A 13 -21.11 8.48 -5.36
N LYS A 14 -20.92 7.78 -6.47
CA LYS A 14 -20.03 6.61 -6.53
C LYS A 14 -18.59 6.96 -6.18
N ARG A 15 -18.10 8.10 -6.65
CA ARG A 15 -16.76 8.60 -6.30
C ARG A 15 -16.66 8.92 -4.81
N GLN A 16 -17.69 9.53 -4.23
CA GLN A 16 -17.72 9.81 -2.79
C GLN A 16 -17.71 8.53 -1.97
N VAL A 17 -18.48 7.51 -2.38
CA VAL A 17 -18.46 6.20 -1.71
C VAL A 17 -17.10 5.53 -1.85
N ALA A 18 -16.49 5.52 -3.04
CA ALA A 18 -15.17 4.95 -3.26
C ALA A 18 -14.10 5.66 -2.42
N LYS A 19 -14.16 7.01 -2.36
CA LYS A 19 -13.26 7.79 -1.52
C LYS A 19 -13.42 7.45 -0.04
N ARG A 20 -14.66 7.43 0.45
CA ARG A 20 -14.96 7.10 1.85
C ARG A 20 -14.53 5.67 2.21
N ALA A 21 -14.75 4.70 1.32
CA ALA A 21 -14.29 3.33 1.53
C ALA A 21 -12.77 3.27 1.69
N ALA A 22 -12.02 4.01 0.86
CA ALA A 22 -10.57 4.10 0.97
C ALA A 22 -10.14 4.80 2.28
N GLU A 23 -10.81 5.88 2.70
CA GLU A 23 -10.55 6.59 3.96
C GLU A 23 -10.72 5.69 5.19
N GLU A 24 -11.77 4.86 5.19
CA GLU A 24 -12.11 3.96 6.29
C GLU A 24 -11.31 2.64 6.25
N SER A 25 -10.65 2.30 5.14
CA SER A 25 -9.89 1.05 5.00
C SER A 25 -8.40 1.19 5.32
N MET A 26 -7.78 2.33 5.06
CA MET A 26 -6.34 2.50 5.32
C MET A 26 -6.00 2.39 6.80
N VAL A 27 -4.91 1.68 7.09
CA VAL A 27 -4.46 1.38 8.45
C VAL A 27 -3.13 2.08 8.73
N LEU A 28 -3.07 2.89 9.78
CA LEU A 28 -1.82 3.42 10.29
C LEU A 28 -1.17 2.38 11.21
N LEU A 29 -0.13 1.72 10.72
CA LEU A 29 0.58 0.67 11.47
C LEU A 29 1.61 1.28 12.44
N LYS A 30 2.28 2.35 12.01
CA LYS A 30 3.36 2.98 12.78
C LYS A 30 3.37 4.49 12.56
N ASN A 31 3.61 5.27 13.62
CA ASN A 31 3.82 6.71 13.55
C ASN A 31 4.67 7.16 14.74
N GLU A 32 5.96 6.98 14.63
CA GLU A 32 6.93 7.44 15.63
C GLU A 32 7.32 8.90 15.39
N ASN A 33 7.73 9.55 16.46
CA ASN A 33 8.19 10.95 16.45
C ASN A 33 7.18 11.95 15.86
N HIS A 34 5.91 11.57 15.78
CA HIS A 34 4.85 12.41 15.21
C HIS A 34 5.15 12.87 13.77
N VAL A 35 5.72 11.98 12.94
CA VAL A 35 5.98 12.28 11.52
C VAL A 35 4.69 12.58 10.78
N LEU A 36 3.61 11.88 11.10
CA LEU A 36 2.29 12.18 10.57
C LEU A 36 1.41 12.86 11.63
N PRO A 37 0.59 13.84 11.24
CA PRO A 37 0.47 14.38 9.88
C PRO A 37 1.65 15.30 9.51
N LEU A 38 1.95 15.35 8.21
CA LEU A 38 2.90 16.31 7.66
C LEU A 38 2.34 17.74 7.79
N ASP A 39 3.22 18.69 8.04
CA ASP A 39 2.84 20.11 8.18
C ASP A 39 2.75 20.77 6.80
N LYS A 40 1.52 21.13 6.37
CA LYS A 40 1.27 21.76 5.06
C LYS A 40 2.00 23.09 4.85
N GLU A 41 2.26 23.82 5.93
CA GLU A 41 2.90 25.13 5.86
C GLU A 41 4.43 25.04 5.76
N LYS A 42 5.00 23.89 6.17
CA LYS A 42 6.45 23.66 6.18
C LYS A 42 6.92 22.71 5.09
N THR A 43 6.01 21.94 4.49
CA THR A 43 6.37 20.96 3.47
C THR A 43 6.32 21.61 2.10
N GLU A 44 7.48 21.94 1.55
CA GLU A 44 7.61 22.56 0.23
C GLU A 44 8.10 21.58 -0.82
N LYS A 45 8.75 20.47 -0.41
CA LYS A 45 9.31 19.46 -1.31
C LYS A 45 9.04 18.06 -0.80
N ILE A 46 8.40 17.24 -1.63
CA ILE A 46 8.10 15.83 -1.35
C ILE A 46 8.68 14.96 -2.46
N VAL A 47 9.27 13.85 -2.07
CA VAL A 47 9.72 12.82 -3.02
C VAL A 47 8.88 11.56 -2.83
N VAL A 48 8.29 11.08 -3.91
CA VAL A 48 7.60 9.80 -3.98
C VAL A 48 8.55 8.78 -4.61
N LEU A 49 8.85 7.72 -3.89
CA LEU A 49 9.77 6.67 -4.31
C LEU A 49 9.04 5.34 -4.50
N GLY A 50 9.57 4.52 -5.39
CA GLY A 50 9.06 3.18 -5.69
C GLY A 50 8.14 3.14 -6.91
N VAL A 51 8.16 2.00 -7.61
CA VAL A 51 7.42 1.80 -8.87
C VAL A 51 5.93 2.10 -8.70
N LEU A 52 5.35 1.71 -7.56
CA LEU A 52 3.92 1.89 -7.27
C LEU A 52 3.55 3.35 -6.95
N GLY A 53 4.53 4.24 -6.80
CA GLY A 53 4.29 5.66 -6.55
C GLY A 53 3.51 6.36 -7.66
N ASP A 54 3.72 5.99 -8.93
CA ASP A 54 2.96 6.50 -10.07
C ASP A 54 2.44 5.39 -11.01
N THR A 55 2.13 4.22 -10.45
CA THR A 55 1.49 3.12 -11.17
C THR A 55 0.02 3.04 -10.80
N GLU A 56 -0.86 2.90 -11.80
CA GLU A 56 -2.27 2.60 -11.56
C GLU A 56 -2.40 1.19 -11.01
N ASN A 57 -2.80 1.08 -9.75
CA ASN A 57 -2.92 -0.18 -9.05
C ASN A 57 -4.17 -0.19 -8.19
N ILE A 58 -5.26 -0.73 -8.74
CA ILE A 58 -6.61 -0.69 -8.14
C ILE A 58 -7.12 -2.08 -7.75
N GLY A 59 -6.28 -3.10 -7.85
CA GLY A 59 -6.60 -4.46 -7.46
C GLY A 59 -6.47 -5.47 -8.59
N ASP A 60 -7.22 -6.54 -8.48
CA ASP A 60 -7.20 -7.68 -9.38
C ASP A 60 -7.66 -7.36 -10.81
N HIS A 61 -7.15 -8.13 -11.76
CA HIS A 61 -7.53 -8.07 -13.17
C HIS A 61 -8.38 -9.27 -13.62
N GLY A 62 -8.75 -10.14 -12.68
CA GLY A 62 -9.58 -11.31 -12.88
C GLY A 62 -11.08 -11.05 -12.78
N SER A 63 -11.77 -11.88 -12.02
CA SER A 63 -13.23 -11.81 -11.86
C SER A 63 -13.70 -10.53 -11.14
N SER A 64 -12.88 -9.95 -10.29
CA SER A 64 -13.15 -8.71 -9.56
C SER A 64 -12.69 -7.43 -10.29
N LYS A 65 -12.23 -7.55 -11.53
CA LYS A 65 -11.73 -6.42 -12.31
C LYS A 65 -12.78 -5.32 -12.44
N VAL A 66 -12.39 -4.11 -12.08
CA VAL A 66 -13.19 -2.90 -12.26
C VAL A 66 -12.60 -1.99 -13.33
N HIS A 67 -13.44 -1.16 -13.94
CA HIS A 67 -13.06 -0.21 -14.97
C HIS A 67 -13.45 1.20 -14.52
N PRO A 68 -12.64 1.86 -13.70
CA PRO A 68 -12.90 3.22 -13.24
C PRO A 68 -12.73 4.22 -14.37
N TYR A 69 -13.39 5.37 -14.28
CA TYR A 69 -13.23 6.46 -15.24
C TYR A 69 -11.85 7.12 -15.16
N TYR A 70 -11.18 7.02 -14.03
CA TYR A 70 -9.83 7.49 -13.77
C TYR A 70 -9.27 6.77 -12.56
N THR A 71 -7.97 6.82 -12.40
CA THR A 71 -7.26 6.38 -11.21
C THR A 71 -6.31 7.47 -10.76
N VAL A 72 -6.29 7.74 -9.47
CA VAL A 72 -5.35 8.71 -8.88
C VAL A 72 -4.25 7.93 -8.19
N THR A 73 -3.04 7.97 -8.75
CA THR A 73 -1.84 7.38 -8.14
C THR A 73 -1.41 8.19 -6.91
N PRO A 74 -0.61 7.63 -6.00
CA PRO A 74 -0.04 8.35 -4.87
C PRO A 74 0.65 9.66 -5.27
N PHE A 75 1.47 9.63 -6.31
CA PHE A 75 2.14 10.81 -6.87
C PHE A 75 1.14 11.88 -7.34
N LYS A 76 0.16 11.50 -8.15
CA LYS A 76 -0.88 12.42 -8.64
C LYS A 76 -1.74 12.99 -7.51
N GLY A 77 -2.03 12.17 -6.48
CA GLY A 77 -2.75 12.62 -5.30
C GLY A 77 -2.01 13.71 -4.53
N LEU A 78 -0.71 13.53 -4.31
CA LEU A 78 0.16 14.51 -3.66
C LEU A 78 0.31 15.79 -4.50
N MET A 79 0.50 15.70 -5.81
CA MET A 79 0.53 16.87 -6.70
C MET A 79 -0.75 17.71 -6.58
N LYS A 80 -1.88 17.03 -6.54
CA LYS A 80 -3.19 17.70 -6.40
C LYS A 80 -3.38 18.32 -5.02
N LYS A 81 -2.89 17.63 -3.98
CA LYS A 81 -2.99 18.06 -2.59
C LYS A 81 -2.15 19.27 -2.28
N MET A 82 -0.94 19.30 -2.82
CA MET A 82 0.08 20.31 -2.54
C MET A 82 0.50 21.03 -3.83
N PRO A 83 -0.39 21.82 -4.47
CA PRO A 83 -0.14 22.40 -5.80
C PRO A 83 0.96 23.47 -5.84
N LYS A 84 1.42 23.92 -4.67
CA LYS A 84 2.52 24.88 -4.56
C LYS A 84 3.85 24.21 -4.19
N ALA A 85 3.81 22.98 -3.70
CA ALA A 85 5.00 22.23 -3.34
C ALA A 85 5.62 21.57 -4.58
N GLN A 86 6.92 21.33 -4.53
CA GLN A 86 7.63 20.51 -5.51
C GLN A 86 7.41 19.04 -5.18
N ILE A 87 6.66 18.33 -6.00
CA ILE A 87 6.47 16.88 -5.87
C ILE A 87 7.32 16.20 -6.93
N LEU A 88 8.27 15.38 -6.51
CA LEU A 88 9.15 14.62 -7.38
C LEU A 88 8.82 13.13 -7.31
N TYR A 89 9.01 12.43 -8.41
CA TYR A 89 8.86 10.99 -8.49
C TYR A 89 10.16 10.32 -8.95
N ASN A 90 10.48 9.18 -8.35
CA ASN A 90 11.54 8.29 -8.80
C ASN A 90 11.12 6.85 -8.50
N ASP A 91 11.27 5.96 -9.47
CA ASP A 91 10.85 4.55 -9.36
C ASP A 91 11.72 3.70 -8.41
N GLY A 92 12.83 4.26 -7.93
CA GLY A 92 13.75 3.59 -7.01
C GLY A 92 14.75 2.65 -7.69
N SER A 93 14.78 2.56 -9.01
CA SER A 93 15.70 1.68 -9.74
C SER A 93 17.17 2.15 -9.62
N ASP A 94 17.40 3.46 -9.48
CA ASP A 94 18.69 4.05 -9.15
C ASP A 94 18.68 4.48 -7.66
N LEU A 95 19.25 3.64 -6.82
CA LEU A 95 19.26 3.82 -5.37
C LEU A 95 20.03 5.08 -4.93
N GLU A 96 21.14 5.40 -5.57
CA GLU A 96 21.92 6.59 -5.24
C GLU A 96 21.13 7.85 -5.59
N ARG A 97 20.45 7.85 -6.73
CA ARG A 97 19.56 8.95 -7.09
C ARG A 97 18.38 9.08 -6.15
N ALA A 98 17.80 7.97 -5.71
CA ALA A 98 16.73 7.97 -4.71
C ALA A 98 17.18 8.58 -3.38
N LYS A 99 18.39 8.24 -2.91
CA LYS A 99 19.01 8.82 -1.70
C LYS A 99 19.23 10.32 -1.81
N GLU A 100 19.80 10.78 -2.94
CA GLU A 100 20.00 12.21 -3.18
C GLU A 100 18.69 13.00 -3.10
N LEU A 101 17.66 12.49 -3.79
CA LEU A 101 16.34 13.11 -3.78
C LEU A 101 15.71 13.11 -2.37
N ALA A 102 15.85 12.00 -1.64
CA ALA A 102 15.35 11.86 -0.28
C ALA A 102 16.03 12.84 0.70
N ALA A 103 17.36 13.01 0.57
CA ALA A 103 18.13 13.91 1.42
C ALA A 103 17.73 15.39 1.27
N ASP A 104 17.30 15.78 0.09
CA ASP A 104 16.95 17.16 -0.27
C ASP A 104 15.43 17.42 -0.16
N ALA A 105 14.66 16.50 0.40
CA ALA A 105 13.20 16.62 0.55
C ALA A 105 12.80 16.93 2.00
N ASP A 106 11.66 17.61 2.17
CA ASP A 106 11.05 17.82 3.49
C ASP A 106 10.35 16.54 3.96
N ALA A 107 9.83 15.73 3.03
CA ALA A 107 9.25 14.43 3.31
C ALA A 107 9.45 13.44 2.17
N VAL A 108 9.53 12.17 2.51
CA VAL A 108 9.68 11.05 1.58
C VAL A 108 8.50 10.09 1.74
N VAL A 109 7.86 9.72 0.64
CA VAL A 109 6.80 8.71 0.61
C VAL A 109 7.26 7.56 -0.27
N ILE A 110 7.59 6.43 0.35
CA ILE A 110 7.92 5.19 -0.37
C ILE A 110 6.62 4.42 -0.58
N VAL A 111 6.33 4.05 -1.82
CA VAL A 111 5.17 3.21 -2.15
C VAL A 111 5.67 1.85 -2.62
N ALA A 112 5.46 0.86 -1.76
CA ALA A 112 5.92 -0.51 -1.91
C ALA A 112 4.75 -1.49 -1.94
N GLY A 113 4.95 -2.69 -2.46
CA GLY A 113 3.92 -3.73 -2.42
C GLY A 113 3.75 -4.51 -3.71
N TYR A 114 2.53 -4.95 -3.94
CA TYR A 114 2.18 -5.91 -4.98
C TYR A 114 1.18 -5.34 -6.00
N ILE A 115 1.13 -5.99 -7.15
CA ILE A 115 0.17 -5.72 -8.23
C ILE A 115 -0.56 -7.02 -8.60
N HIS A 116 -1.54 -6.93 -9.49
CA HIS A 116 -2.34 -8.07 -9.94
C HIS A 116 -1.52 -9.24 -10.53
N SER A 117 -0.35 -8.99 -11.11
CA SER A 117 0.52 -10.05 -11.62
C SER A 117 1.23 -10.82 -10.52
N ASP A 118 1.31 -10.26 -9.32
CA ASP A 118 1.95 -10.91 -8.17
C ASP A 118 0.94 -11.74 -7.36
N GLU A 119 -0.27 -11.22 -7.14
CA GLU A 119 -1.23 -11.79 -6.19
C GLU A 119 -2.70 -11.72 -6.66
N GLY A 120 -2.95 -11.40 -7.93
CA GLY A 120 -4.29 -11.41 -8.51
C GLY A 120 -4.79 -12.81 -8.79
N GLU A 121 -6.04 -12.94 -9.26
CA GLU A 121 -6.61 -14.21 -9.63
C GLU A 121 -5.78 -14.90 -10.73
N TYR A 122 -5.42 -16.17 -10.52
CA TYR A 122 -4.71 -16.95 -11.54
C TYR A 122 -5.62 -17.29 -12.71
N LEU A 123 -5.27 -16.84 -13.91
CA LEU A 123 -6.06 -16.99 -15.12
C LEU A 123 -5.26 -17.76 -16.18
N ALA A 124 -5.40 -19.09 -16.17
CA ALA A 124 -4.66 -20.00 -17.05
C ALA A 124 -4.95 -19.78 -18.54
N ASP A 125 -6.19 -19.41 -18.89
CA ASP A 125 -6.70 -19.42 -20.26
C ASP A 125 -6.78 -18.05 -20.93
N ARG A 126 -6.35 -16.99 -20.26
CA ARG A 126 -6.38 -15.63 -20.84
C ARG A 126 -5.04 -15.28 -21.47
N SER A 127 -5.04 -15.07 -22.79
CA SER A 127 -3.81 -14.83 -23.56
C SER A 127 -3.08 -13.54 -23.22
N ASP A 128 -3.77 -12.55 -22.65
CA ASP A 128 -3.21 -11.24 -22.24
C ASP A 128 -2.56 -11.28 -20.86
N ILE A 129 -2.98 -12.21 -19.98
CA ILE A 129 -2.53 -12.35 -18.60
C ILE A 129 -2.35 -13.80 -18.16
N ALA A 130 -2.30 -14.75 -19.10
CA ALA A 130 -2.15 -16.17 -18.80
C ALA A 130 -0.89 -16.44 -17.97
N GLY A 131 -1.06 -17.19 -16.88
CA GLY A 131 0.03 -17.55 -15.98
C GLY A 131 0.46 -16.43 -15.02
N MET A 132 -0.24 -15.29 -15.00
CA MET A 132 -0.04 -14.23 -14.02
C MET A 132 -0.98 -14.38 -12.83
N GLY A 133 -0.58 -13.85 -11.68
CA GLY A 133 -1.36 -13.94 -10.44
C GLY A 133 -1.19 -15.29 -9.74
N GLY A 134 -2.10 -15.56 -8.82
CA GLY A 134 -2.07 -16.70 -7.93
C GLY A 134 -1.52 -16.36 -6.54
N ASP A 135 -1.25 -17.38 -5.75
CA ASP A 135 -0.73 -17.18 -4.41
C ASP A 135 0.75 -16.77 -4.45
N ARG A 136 1.11 -15.84 -3.58
CA ARG A 136 2.50 -15.44 -3.42
C ARG A 136 3.32 -16.55 -2.78
N ALA A 137 4.55 -16.73 -3.25
CA ALA A 137 5.50 -17.67 -2.68
C ALA A 137 6.08 -17.20 -1.33
N SER A 138 5.97 -15.91 -1.01
CA SER A 138 6.43 -15.32 0.24
C SER A 138 5.47 -14.21 0.68
N MET A 139 5.39 -13.99 1.99
CA MET A 139 4.64 -12.89 2.58
C MET A 139 5.47 -11.60 2.70
N ARG A 140 6.72 -11.60 2.22
CA ARG A 140 7.63 -10.44 2.28
C ARG A 140 7.47 -9.57 1.05
N LEU A 141 7.80 -8.28 1.16
CA LEU A 141 7.89 -7.39 0.01
C LEU A 141 8.90 -7.92 -1.04
N HIS A 142 8.78 -7.46 -2.27
CA HIS A 142 9.83 -7.67 -3.25
C HIS A 142 11.17 -7.14 -2.76
N GLN A 143 12.26 -7.84 -3.04
CA GLN A 143 13.60 -7.45 -2.59
C GLN A 143 13.95 -6.01 -3.02
N ARG A 144 13.55 -5.59 -4.22
CA ARG A 144 13.76 -4.23 -4.70
C ARG A 144 13.13 -3.15 -3.79
N ASP A 145 11.96 -3.45 -3.22
CA ASP A 145 11.26 -2.52 -2.32
C ASP A 145 11.94 -2.47 -0.96
N ILE A 146 12.40 -3.63 -0.47
CA ILE A 146 13.19 -3.74 0.77
C ILE A 146 14.53 -2.99 0.61
N ASP A 147 15.23 -3.19 -0.51
CA ASP A 147 16.50 -2.52 -0.80
C ASP A 147 16.33 -0.99 -0.88
N LEU A 148 15.21 -0.52 -1.46
CA LEU A 148 14.89 0.89 -1.52
C LEU A 148 14.64 1.47 -0.11
N ILE A 149 13.86 0.78 0.73
CA ILE A 149 13.59 1.20 2.12
C ILE A 149 14.90 1.27 2.90
N HIS A 150 15.72 0.22 2.85
CA HIS A 150 17.04 0.20 3.50
C HIS A 150 17.98 1.27 2.95
N GLY A 151 17.92 1.50 1.63
CA GLY A 151 18.76 2.48 0.96
C GLY A 151 18.52 3.92 1.41
N VAL A 152 17.27 4.28 1.73
CA VAL A 152 16.92 5.63 2.22
C VAL A 152 16.81 5.71 3.74
N LYS A 153 17.10 4.61 4.44
CA LYS A 153 17.15 4.56 5.90
C LYS A 153 18.02 5.68 6.47
N GLY A 154 17.45 6.44 7.39
CA GLY A 154 18.19 7.50 8.07
C GLY A 154 18.60 8.71 7.22
N VAL A 155 18.25 8.72 5.93
CA VAL A 155 18.51 9.84 5.03
C VAL A 155 17.55 10.98 5.29
N ASN A 156 16.27 10.66 5.51
CA ASN A 156 15.25 11.66 5.82
C ASN A 156 14.39 11.21 7.01
N PRO A 157 14.30 12.00 8.09
CA PRO A 157 13.53 11.65 9.29
C PRO A 157 12.01 11.63 9.05
N ASN A 158 11.52 12.26 7.99
CA ASN A 158 10.11 12.30 7.61
C ASN A 158 9.79 11.31 6.49
N THR A 159 10.29 10.08 6.64
CA THR A 159 10.02 9.00 5.69
C THR A 159 8.78 8.20 6.09
N VAL A 160 7.87 8.02 5.15
CA VAL A 160 6.64 7.24 5.29
C VAL A 160 6.64 6.12 4.26
N VAL A 161 6.37 4.89 4.68
CA VAL A 161 6.14 3.77 3.76
C VAL A 161 4.64 3.52 3.64
N SER A 162 4.12 3.55 2.42
CA SER A 162 2.76 3.16 2.07
C SER A 162 2.78 1.79 1.40
N ILE A 163 2.16 0.79 2.03
CA ILE A 163 2.13 -0.59 1.52
C ILE A 163 0.84 -0.80 0.73
N ILE A 164 0.96 -1.34 -0.48
CA ILE A 164 -0.17 -1.78 -1.30
C ILE A 164 -0.15 -3.30 -1.40
N GLY A 165 -1.25 -3.95 -1.08
CA GLY A 165 -1.40 -5.41 -1.15
C GLY A 165 -2.74 -5.87 -0.63
N SER A 166 -3.13 -7.11 -0.94
CA SER A 166 -4.44 -7.69 -0.58
C SER A 166 -4.43 -8.39 0.78
N SER A 167 -3.30 -8.95 1.18
CA SER A 167 -3.17 -9.82 2.36
C SER A 167 -1.96 -9.43 3.21
N ALA A 168 -1.69 -10.19 4.26
CA ALA A 168 -0.60 -9.92 5.18
C ALA A 168 0.75 -9.80 4.45
N ILE A 169 1.51 -8.77 4.81
CA ILE A 169 2.87 -8.52 4.36
C ILE A 169 3.73 -8.37 5.60
N LEU A 170 4.78 -9.19 5.71
CA LEU A 170 5.73 -9.13 6.82
C LEU A 170 6.58 -7.87 6.69
N ILE A 171 6.77 -7.18 7.79
CA ILE A 171 7.48 -5.90 7.86
C ILE A 171 8.69 -5.93 8.80
N ASP A 172 8.93 -7.06 9.48
CA ASP A 172 9.95 -7.25 10.51
C ASP A 172 11.38 -6.89 10.06
N GLU A 173 11.68 -7.09 8.78
CA GLU A 173 13.01 -6.82 8.22
C GLU A 173 13.35 -5.32 8.16
N TRP A 174 12.34 -4.47 7.97
CA TRP A 174 12.56 -3.05 7.67
C TRP A 174 11.72 -2.08 8.50
N GLU A 175 10.76 -2.56 9.30
CA GLU A 175 9.86 -1.67 10.05
C GLU A 175 10.61 -0.70 10.98
N LYS A 176 11.76 -1.13 11.51
CA LYS A 176 12.62 -0.31 12.41
C LYS A 176 13.36 0.81 11.68
N ASP A 177 13.39 0.75 10.37
CA ASP A 177 14.14 1.67 9.54
C ASP A 177 13.36 2.94 9.17
N VAL A 178 12.04 2.91 9.37
CA VAL A 178 11.16 4.02 9.01
C VAL A 178 10.23 4.40 10.15
N PRO A 179 9.99 5.71 10.37
CA PRO A 179 9.20 6.19 11.48
C PRO A 179 7.68 6.06 11.27
N ALA A 180 7.20 5.93 10.04
CA ALA A 180 5.77 5.84 9.77
C ALA A 180 5.46 4.83 8.67
N ILE A 181 4.38 4.03 8.89
CA ILE A 181 3.93 2.98 7.98
C ILE A 181 2.42 3.05 7.87
N ILE A 182 1.91 3.10 6.64
CA ILE A 182 0.48 3.03 6.30
C ILE A 182 0.25 1.78 5.45
N PHE A 183 -0.71 0.94 5.82
CA PHE A 183 -1.19 -0.12 4.96
C PHE A 183 -2.39 0.41 4.16
N SER A 184 -2.19 0.62 2.87
CA SER A 184 -3.14 1.29 1.99
C SER A 184 -4.07 0.34 1.24
N PHE A 185 -3.79 -0.96 1.23
CA PHE A 185 -4.53 -1.96 0.44
C PHE A 185 -4.63 -1.56 -1.05
N TYR A 186 -5.57 -2.15 -1.77
CA TYR A 186 -6.01 -1.69 -3.09
C TYR A 186 -7.11 -0.64 -2.93
N SER A 187 -6.73 0.60 -2.77
CA SER A 187 -7.62 1.70 -2.36
C SER A 187 -8.53 2.23 -3.47
N GLY A 188 -8.54 1.59 -4.65
CA GLY A 188 -9.39 1.95 -5.77
C GLY A 188 -9.05 3.29 -6.40
N MET A 189 -10.03 3.84 -7.15
CA MET A 189 -9.80 5.01 -8.01
C MET A 189 -9.38 6.30 -7.28
N GLU A 190 -9.75 6.44 -6.03
CA GLU A 190 -9.45 7.63 -5.20
C GLU A 190 -8.26 7.43 -4.25
N GLY A 191 -7.59 6.27 -4.31
CA GLY A 191 -6.55 5.87 -3.36
C GLY A 191 -5.45 6.91 -3.16
N GLY A 192 -4.92 7.49 -4.24
CA GLY A 192 -3.89 8.53 -4.14
C GLY A 192 -4.37 9.83 -3.50
N ASN A 193 -5.63 10.23 -3.73
CA ASN A 193 -6.21 11.39 -3.05
C ASN A 193 -6.33 11.11 -1.55
N VAL A 194 -6.80 9.90 -1.16
CA VAL A 194 -7.00 9.53 0.24
C VAL A 194 -5.66 9.39 0.96
N LEU A 195 -4.67 8.76 0.34
CA LEU A 195 -3.32 8.70 0.93
C LEU A 195 -2.79 10.11 1.22
N ALA A 196 -2.93 11.03 0.26
CA ALA A 196 -2.52 12.42 0.46
C ALA A 196 -3.32 13.11 1.59
N ASP A 197 -4.64 12.88 1.69
CA ASP A 197 -5.47 13.41 2.77
C ASP A 197 -5.02 12.88 4.16
N ILE A 198 -4.64 11.60 4.26
CA ILE A 198 -4.12 10.99 5.49
C ILE A 198 -2.73 11.56 5.84
N LEU A 199 -1.83 11.64 4.86
CA LEU A 199 -0.47 12.16 5.08
C LEU A 199 -0.48 13.58 5.66
N PHE A 200 -1.46 14.40 5.29
CA PHE A 200 -1.61 15.77 5.78
C PHE A 200 -2.67 15.96 6.87
N GLY A 201 -3.23 14.89 7.40
CA GLY A 201 -4.15 14.93 8.54
C GLY A 201 -5.55 15.48 8.26
N ASP A 202 -5.96 15.59 6.98
CA ASP A 202 -7.34 15.94 6.64
C ASP A 202 -8.30 14.76 6.90
N VAL A 203 -7.75 13.54 6.91
CA VAL A 203 -8.43 12.30 7.27
C VAL A 203 -7.59 11.56 8.30
N CYS A 204 -8.22 11.13 9.39
CA CYS A 204 -7.59 10.23 10.36
C CYS A 204 -7.82 8.79 9.89
N PRO A 205 -6.75 7.99 9.65
CA PRO A 205 -6.91 6.61 9.23
C PRO A 205 -7.60 5.81 10.32
N SER A 206 -8.70 5.13 9.98
CA SER A 206 -9.54 4.40 10.93
C SER A 206 -9.63 2.91 10.65
N GLY A 207 -9.04 2.44 9.56
CA GLY A 207 -8.97 1.03 9.20
C GLY A 207 -8.36 0.17 10.30
N LYS A 208 -8.70 -1.12 10.28
CA LYS A 208 -8.14 -2.15 11.16
C LYS A 208 -7.67 -3.30 10.28
N LEU A 209 -6.55 -3.92 10.67
CA LEU A 209 -6.07 -5.12 9.98
C LEU A 209 -7.12 -6.24 10.11
N PRO A 210 -7.57 -6.82 8.98
CA PRO A 210 -8.53 -7.94 9.01
C PRO A 210 -7.83 -9.29 9.18
N TYR A 211 -6.52 -9.31 9.34
CA TYR A 211 -5.67 -10.48 9.48
C TYR A 211 -4.50 -10.19 10.42
N THR A 212 -3.81 -11.24 10.81
CA THR A 212 -2.60 -11.15 11.63
C THR A 212 -1.39 -10.87 10.76
N VAL A 213 -0.51 -9.97 11.21
CA VAL A 213 0.83 -9.78 10.68
C VAL A 213 1.81 -10.22 11.76
N ALA A 214 2.50 -11.33 11.51
CA ALA A 214 3.49 -11.89 12.42
C ALA A 214 4.91 -11.42 12.06
N LEU A 215 5.89 -11.73 12.87
CA LEU A 215 7.30 -11.47 12.59
C LEU A 215 7.92 -12.48 11.61
N SER A 216 7.31 -13.67 11.46
CA SER A 216 7.83 -14.74 10.61
C SER A 216 6.71 -15.52 9.94
N GLU A 217 6.96 -16.02 8.74
CA GLU A 217 6.06 -16.95 8.03
C GLU A 217 5.82 -18.23 8.86
N ASP A 218 6.82 -18.70 9.61
CA ASP A 218 6.72 -19.89 10.48
C ASP A 218 5.72 -19.71 11.65
N SER A 219 5.29 -18.48 11.92
CA SER A 219 4.30 -18.19 12.97
C SER A 219 2.87 -18.48 12.55
N TYR A 220 2.64 -18.68 11.26
CA TYR A 220 1.32 -19.05 10.73
C TYR A 220 1.13 -20.56 10.76
N PRO A 221 -0.12 -21.06 10.72
CA PRO A 221 -0.37 -22.49 10.56
C PRO A 221 0.25 -23.02 9.28
N ASP A 222 0.69 -24.29 9.31
CA ASP A 222 1.12 -25.00 8.11
C ASP A 222 0.00 -24.94 7.05
N PHE A 223 0.39 -24.62 5.84
CA PHE A 223 -0.51 -24.51 4.70
C PHE A 223 -0.08 -25.49 3.60
N ASP A 224 -0.98 -26.42 3.27
CA ASP A 224 -0.83 -27.32 2.12
C ASP A 224 -1.85 -26.89 1.04
N PRO A 225 -1.40 -26.31 -0.08
CA PRO A 225 -2.30 -25.83 -1.14
C PRO A 225 -3.09 -26.96 -1.82
N ASP A 226 -2.63 -28.22 -1.73
CA ASP A 226 -3.25 -29.39 -2.33
C ASP A 226 -4.17 -30.14 -1.34
N CYS A 227 -4.29 -29.70 -0.11
CA CYS A 227 -5.13 -30.35 0.88
C CYS A 227 -6.62 -30.23 0.52
N THR A 228 -7.36 -31.34 0.73
CA THR A 228 -8.83 -31.35 0.59
C THR A 228 -9.55 -31.11 1.92
N TYR A 229 -8.81 -31.04 3.01
CA TYR A 229 -9.32 -30.81 4.36
C TYR A 229 -8.26 -30.08 5.18
N ALA A 230 -8.66 -29.01 5.86
CA ALA A 230 -7.85 -28.32 6.83
C ALA A 230 -8.67 -28.06 8.09
N GLU A 231 -8.07 -28.23 9.27
CA GLU A 231 -8.69 -27.96 10.57
C GLU A 231 -7.90 -26.89 11.29
N TYR A 232 -8.58 -25.81 11.66
CA TYR A 232 -8.00 -24.76 12.48
C TYR A 232 -8.53 -24.88 13.89
N GLU A 233 -7.64 -24.83 14.87
CA GLU A 233 -7.99 -24.79 16.29
C GLU A 233 -8.77 -23.49 16.62
N TYR A 234 -9.43 -23.50 17.80
CA TYR A 234 -10.14 -22.34 18.30
C TYR A 234 -9.26 -21.09 18.38
N TYR A 235 -8.01 -21.26 18.82
CA TYR A 235 -7.04 -20.17 18.88
C TYR A 235 -6.27 -20.08 17.56
N HIS A 236 -6.44 -18.95 16.86
CA HIS A 236 -5.70 -18.62 15.63
C HIS A 236 -5.41 -17.12 15.59
N GLY A 237 -4.54 -16.69 14.70
CA GLY A 237 -4.15 -15.29 14.57
C GLY A 237 -3.57 -14.73 15.87
N TYR A 238 -3.84 -13.46 16.15
CA TYR A 238 -3.33 -12.79 17.36
C TYR A 238 -3.73 -13.50 18.66
N CYS A 239 -4.91 -14.11 18.73
CA CYS A 239 -5.33 -14.87 19.92
C CYS A 239 -4.44 -16.10 20.19
N LYS A 240 -3.92 -16.75 19.14
CA LYS A 240 -2.95 -17.85 19.28
C LYS A 240 -1.60 -17.28 19.72
N MET A 241 -1.17 -16.22 19.09
CA MET A 241 0.12 -15.59 19.39
C MET A 241 0.18 -15.09 20.83
N ASP A 242 -0.86 -14.44 21.32
CA ASP A 242 -0.97 -14.04 22.72
C ASP A 242 -0.93 -15.23 23.68
N LYS A 243 -1.67 -16.32 23.36
CA LYS A 243 -1.72 -17.52 24.21
C LYS A 243 -0.36 -18.23 24.28
N GLU A 244 0.38 -18.26 23.18
CA GLU A 244 1.66 -18.97 23.04
C GLU A 244 2.87 -18.07 23.26
N ASN A 245 2.65 -16.78 23.57
CA ASN A 245 3.68 -15.75 23.70
C ASN A 245 4.56 -15.62 22.44
N ILE A 246 3.98 -15.78 21.26
CA ILE A 246 4.64 -15.55 19.98
C ILE A 246 4.67 -14.03 19.72
N PRO A 247 5.83 -13.42 19.46
CA PRO A 247 5.91 -12.00 19.17
C PRO A 247 5.27 -11.65 17.81
N VAL A 248 4.66 -10.48 17.75
CA VAL A 248 3.98 -9.91 16.56
C VAL A 248 4.45 -8.49 16.29
#